data_43bbd96f47cf6cd23225a1af86c08ca7
#
_entry.id   43bbd96f47cf6cd23225a1af86c08ca7
#
_cell.length_a   1.000
_cell.length_b   1.000
_cell.length_c   1.000
_cell.angle_alpha   90.00
_cell.angle_beta   90.00
_cell.angle_gamma   90.00
#
_symmetry.space_group_name_H-M   'P 1'
#
loop_
_entity.id
_entity.type
_entity.pdbx_description
1 polymer ?
#
loop_
_entity_poly.entity_id
_entity_poly.type
_entity_poly.pdbx_seq_one_letter_code
_entity_poly.pdbx_strand_id
1 'polypeptide(L)'
;MRRCTNMVDIGRRQFLRGAGIAAAGTAAASVAQLPDSARAAARVSYPSNRLGNVSELTVNEPMDIAYPDDDSPGVLIKLGTRVPGGAGPDGDIVAYSILCPHKGFPLGYNAADKTLNCPGHYSRFDCELEGQQIFGMSNQSLPMFALRVDDNGDIFAEGVDELIYGRTSNVL
;
A
#
# COMPACT_ATOMS: atom_id res chain seq x y z
N MET A 1 -47.39 -21.25 -0.52
CA MET A 1 -46.11 -20.55 -0.61
C MET A 1 -44.96 -21.51 -0.38
N ARG A 2 -44.27 -21.94 -1.41
CA ARG A 2 -43.09 -22.86 -1.30
C ARG A 2 -41.84 -22.02 -1.14
N ARG A 3 -41.09 -22.28 -0.06
CA ARG A 3 -39.87 -21.55 0.29
C ARG A 3 -38.72 -21.89 -0.68
N CYS A 4 -38.12 -20.89 -1.31
CA CYS A 4 -36.96 -21.00 -2.21
C CYS A 4 -35.61 -21.16 -1.47
N THR A 5 -35.59 -21.75 -0.29
CA THR A 5 -34.38 -21.82 0.55
C THR A 5 -33.46 -23.01 0.27
N ASN A 6 -33.87 -23.98 -0.57
CA ASN A 6 -33.08 -25.21 -0.76
C ASN A 6 -32.14 -25.23 -1.98
N MET A 7 -32.21 -24.25 -2.91
CA MET A 7 -31.37 -24.28 -4.12
C MET A 7 -29.96 -23.73 -3.94
N VAL A 8 -29.73 -22.87 -2.93
CA VAL A 8 -28.42 -22.23 -2.74
C VAL A 8 -27.44 -23.11 -1.95
N ASP A 9 -27.98 -24.01 -1.11
CA ASP A 9 -27.15 -24.87 -0.25
C ASP A 9 -26.57 -26.10 -0.98
N ILE A 10 -27.21 -26.56 -2.03
CA ILE A 10 -26.77 -27.71 -2.83
C ILE A 10 -25.54 -27.37 -3.68
N GLY A 11 -25.49 -26.15 -4.25
CA GLY A 11 -24.39 -25.68 -5.09
C GLY A 11 -23.04 -25.55 -4.34
N ARG A 12 -23.07 -24.98 -3.14
CA ARG A 12 -21.84 -24.80 -2.33
C ARG A 12 -21.27 -26.12 -1.80
N ARG A 13 -22.12 -27.03 -1.35
CA ARG A 13 -21.67 -28.35 -0.85
C ARG A 13 -21.16 -29.26 -1.97
N GLN A 14 -21.74 -29.24 -3.14
CA GLN A 14 -21.27 -30.01 -4.29
C GLN A 14 -20.00 -29.41 -4.88
N PHE A 15 -19.85 -28.08 -4.92
CA PHE A 15 -18.63 -27.43 -5.35
C PHE A 15 -17.44 -27.79 -4.44
N LEU A 16 -17.63 -27.74 -3.11
CA LEU A 16 -16.59 -28.07 -2.14
C LEU A 16 -16.26 -29.59 -2.11
N ARG A 17 -17.22 -30.48 -2.41
CA ARG A 17 -16.98 -31.91 -2.53
C ARG A 17 -16.33 -32.32 -3.84
N GLY A 18 -16.65 -31.62 -4.93
CA GLY A 18 -16.02 -31.83 -6.26
C GLY A 18 -14.59 -31.31 -6.33
N ALA A 19 -14.31 -30.18 -5.69
CA ALA A 19 -12.98 -29.57 -5.65
C ALA A 19 -11.97 -30.35 -4.80
N GLY A 20 -12.45 -31.08 -3.76
CA GLY A 20 -11.58 -31.81 -2.83
C GLY A 20 -10.93 -33.08 -3.39
N ILE A 21 -11.47 -33.68 -4.47
CA ILE A 21 -10.93 -34.93 -5.03
C ILE A 21 -9.97 -34.65 -6.21
N ALA A 22 -10.12 -33.52 -6.91
CA ALA A 22 -9.23 -33.15 -8.02
C ALA A 22 -7.95 -32.40 -7.57
N ALA A 23 -7.90 -31.85 -6.35
CA ALA A 23 -6.81 -31.02 -5.88
C ALA A 23 -5.61 -31.78 -5.29
N ALA A 24 -5.77 -33.05 -4.93
CA ALA A 24 -4.70 -33.79 -4.24
C ALA A 24 -3.65 -34.41 -5.18
N GLY A 25 -3.91 -34.47 -6.47
CA GLY A 25 -3.02 -35.16 -7.42
C GLY A 25 -2.30 -34.28 -8.44
N THR A 26 -2.71 -33.03 -8.64
CA THR A 26 -2.21 -32.19 -9.75
C THR A 26 -1.61 -30.85 -9.31
N ALA A 27 -1.78 -30.41 -8.08
CA ALA A 27 -1.31 -29.11 -7.62
C ALA A 27 0.23 -28.98 -7.52
N ALA A 28 0.93 -30.11 -7.32
CA ALA A 28 2.39 -30.09 -7.22
C ALA A 28 3.11 -30.05 -8.58
N ALA A 29 2.45 -30.48 -9.66
CA ALA A 29 3.08 -30.56 -10.99
C ALA A 29 2.85 -29.32 -11.85
N SER A 30 1.79 -28.53 -11.59
CA SER A 30 1.42 -27.38 -12.43
C SER A 30 2.21 -26.11 -12.15
N VAL A 31 2.80 -25.97 -10.94
CA VAL A 31 3.64 -24.80 -10.60
C VAL A 31 5.02 -24.87 -11.24
N ALA A 32 5.49 -26.10 -11.56
CA ALA A 32 6.79 -26.29 -12.18
C ALA A 32 6.81 -26.01 -13.70
N GLN A 33 5.65 -25.85 -14.35
CA GLN A 33 5.52 -25.71 -15.80
C GLN A 33 5.10 -24.32 -16.27
N LEU A 34 5.04 -23.32 -15.37
CA LEU A 34 4.86 -21.94 -15.81
C LEU A 34 6.15 -21.49 -16.52
N PRO A 35 6.06 -20.96 -17.76
CA PRO A 35 7.22 -20.44 -18.46
C PRO A 35 7.90 -19.37 -17.61
N ASP A 36 9.23 -19.29 -17.67
CA ASP A 36 10.03 -18.32 -16.90
C ASP A 36 9.57 -16.88 -17.10
N SER A 37 8.98 -16.57 -18.25
CA SER A 37 8.34 -15.27 -18.53
C SER A 37 7.12 -14.98 -17.64
N ALA A 38 6.34 -16.00 -17.24
CA ALA A 38 5.21 -15.81 -16.34
C ALA A 38 5.64 -15.67 -14.87
N ARG A 39 6.80 -16.24 -14.51
CA ARG A 39 7.45 -16.03 -13.21
C ARG A 39 8.14 -14.67 -13.12
N ALA A 40 8.69 -14.19 -14.23
CA ALA A 40 9.31 -12.86 -14.29
C ALA A 40 8.26 -11.72 -14.23
N ALA A 41 7.07 -11.93 -14.80
CA ALA A 41 5.98 -10.96 -14.75
C ALA A 41 5.37 -10.75 -13.33
N ALA A 42 5.66 -11.66 -12.38
CA ALA A 42 5.15 -11.58 -11.01
C ALA A 42 6.05 -10.78 -10.05
N ARG A 43 7.20 -10.28 -10.51
CA ARG A 43 8.09 -9.45 -9.69
C ARG A 43 8.17 -8.05 -10.27
N VAL A 44 7.34 -7.17 -9.74
CA VAL A 44 7.52 -5.72 -9.96
C VAL A 44 8.80 -5.33 -9.24
N SER A 45 9.81 -4.89 -10.00
CA SER A 45 11.06 -4.39 -9.44
C SER A 45 10.95 -2.89 -9.28
N TYR A 46 10.80 -2.42 -8.05
CA TYR A 46 10.81 -1.00 -7.74
C TYR A 46 12.23 -0.44 -7.78
N PRO A 47 12.43 0.83 -8.19
CA PRO A 47 13.70 1.51 -8.04
C PRO A 47 14.00 1.75 -6.56
N SER A 48 15.29 1.78 -6.18
CA SER A 48 15.73 2.25 -4.86
C SER A 48 16.12 3.72 -4.98
N ASN A 49 15.22 4.62 -4.59
CA ASN A 49 15.42 6.07 -4.70
C ASN A 49 15.73 6.67 -3.32
N ARG A 50 16.84 7.44 -3.25
CA ARG A 50 17.14 8.23 -2.05
C ARG A 50 16.14 9.37 -1.93
N LEU A 51 15.45 9.46 -0.79
CA LEU A 51 14.46 10.50 -0.49
C LEU A 51 15.03 11.66 0.34
N GLY A 52 16.02 11.39 1.20
CA GLY A 52 16.60 12.35 2.13
C GLY A 52 17.46 11.67 3.17
N ASN A 53 17.74 12.37 4.28
CA ASN A 53 18.48 11.84 5.42
C ASN A 53 17.68 12.08 6.71
N VAL A 54 17.81 11.19 7.69
CA VAL A 54 17.13 11.29 8.99
C VAL A 54 17.43 12.61 9.70
N SER A 55 18.65 13.16 9.53
CA SER A 55 19.06 14.44 10.11
C SER A 55 18.36 15.66 9.49
N GLU A 56 17.76 15.51 8.32
CA GLU A 56 17.01 16.56 7.64
C GLU A 56 15.55 16.63 8.12
N LEU A 57 15.07 15.60 8.83
CA LEU A 57 13.68 15.50 9.26
C LEU A 57 13.46 16.16 10.62
N THR A 58 12.48 17.05 10.66
CA THR A 58 11.89 17.55 11.91
C THR A 58 10.69 16.69 12.29
N VAL A 59 10.55 16.38 13.59
CA VAL A 59 9.40 15.62 14.08
C VAL A 59 8.11 16.36 13.78
N ASN A 60 7.15 15.63 13.18
CA ASN A 60 5.82 16.10 12.84
C ASN A 60 5.77 17.22 11.78
N GLU A 61 6.84 17.37 10.99
CA GLU A 61 6.88 18.23 9.81
C GLU A 61 7.00 17.38 8.54
N PRO A 62 6.09 17.57 7.55
CA PRO A 62 6.14 16.82 6.31
C PRO A 62 7.23 17.36 5.38
N MET A 63 7.94 16.47 4.69
CA MET A 63 8.88 16.79 3.63
C MET A 63 8.35 16.24 2.31
N ASP A 64 8.23 17.10 1.29
CA ASP A 64 7.78 16.72 -0.04
C ASP A 64 8.82 15.83 -0.72
N ILE A 65 8.36 14.75 -1.33
CA ILE A 65 9.16 13.77 -2.06
C ILE A 65 8.46 13.34 -3.33
N ALA A 66 9.14 12.57 -4.18
CA ALA A 66 8.53 11.86 -5.31
C ALA A 66 9.03 10.42 -5.36
N TYR A 67 8.13 9.43 -5.57
CA TYR A 67 8.45 8.03 -5.70
C TYR A 67 7.30 7.23 -6.33
N PRO A 68 7.53 6.28 -7.26
CA PRO A 68 8.84 5.79 -7.75
C PRO A 68 9.50 6.65 -8.82
N ASP A 69 8.83 7.70 -9.28
CA ASP A 69 9.29 8.65 -10.28
C ASP A 69 8.80 10.08 -9.95
N ASP A 70 9.25 11.07 -10.73
CA ASP A 70 8.98 12.50 -10.50
C ASP A 70 7.49 12.87 -10.64
N ASP A 71 6.70 12.06 -11.34
CA ASP A 71 5.26 12.25 -11.52
C ASP A 71 4.42 11.61 -10.40
N SER A 72 5.07 11.07 -9.37
CA SER A 72 4.45 10.43 -8.22
C SER A 72 4.70 11.20 -6.93
N PRO A 73 3.98 12.31 -6.70
CA PRO A 73 4.19 13.12 -5.50
C PRO A 73 3.82 12.35 -4.23
N GLY A 74 4.66 12.52 -3.22
CA GLY A 74 4.53 11.89 -1.92
C GLY A 74 5.00 12.80 -0.80
N VAL A 75 4.89 12.30 0.41
CA VAL A 75 5.33 12.98 1.63
C VAL A 75 6.09 12.02 2.52
N LEU A 76 7.19 12.48 3.09
CA LEU A 76 8.00 11.78 4.09
C LEU A 76 7.82 12.49 5.43
N ILE A 77 7.52 11.73 6.50
CA ILE A 77 7.18 12.30 7.80
C ILE A 77 7.88 11.52 8.90
N LYS A 78 8.54 12.22 9.83
CA LYS A 78 8.99 11.67 11.12
C LYS A 78 7.92 11.94 12.18
N LEU A 79 7.23 10.87 12.63
CA LEU A 79 6.07 11.00 13.54
C LEU A 79 6.46 11.21 15.01
N GLY A 80 7.71 10.91 15.40
CA GLY A 80 8.22 11.02 16.76
C GLY A 80 7.77 9.91 17.70
N THR A 81 6.98 8.95 17.21
CA THR A 81 6.55 7.75 17.95
C THR A 81 6.62 6.55 17.02
N ARG A 82 7.06 5.40 17.54
CA ARG A 82 7.09 4.15 16.78
C ARG A 82 5.69 3.77 16.26
N VAL A 83 5.61 3.44 14.98
CA VAL A 83 4.34 3.06 14.31
C VAL A 83 4.54 1.79 13.48
N PRO A 84 3.45 1.06 13.17
CA PRO A 84 3.49 -0.03 12.18
C PRO A 84 4.04 0.47 10.84
N GLY A 85 4.86 -0.35 10.17
CA GLY A 85 5.50 0.02 8.90
C GLY A 85 6.53 1.14 8.97
N GLY A 86 6.74 1.75 10.15
CA GLY A 86 7.71 2.83 10.34
C GLY A 86 9.16 2.38 10.21
N ALA A 87 9.97 3.16 9.50
CA ALA A 87 11.39 2.93 9.27
C ALA A 87 12.29 3.73 10.24
N GLY A 88 13.59 3.48 10.13
CA GLY A 88 14.62 4.14 10.94
C GLY A 88 14.80 3.54 12.32
N PRO A 89 15.77 4.06 13.09
CA PRO A 89 16.14 3.48 14.40
C PRO A 89 14.99 3.56 15.42
N ASP A 90 14.17 4.62 15.34
CA ASP A 90 13.04 4.83 16.22
C ASP A 90 11.75 4.15 15.68
N GLY A 91 11.73 3.74 14.40
CA GLY A 91 10.57 3.14 13.73
C GLY A 91 9.40 4.13 13.59
N ASP A 92 9.72 5.40 13.35
CA ASP A 92 8.77 6.52 13.34
C ASP A 92 8.77 7.31 12.03
N ILE A 93 9.52 6.85 11.02
CA ILE A 93 9.60 7.50 9.71
C ILE A 93 8.70 6.74 8.74
N VAL A 94 7.74 7.45 8.15
CA VAL A 94 6.76 6.92 7.19
C VAL A 94 6.71 7.78 5.94
N ALA A 95 6.30 7.19 4.82
CA ALA A 95 6.08 7.94 3.59
C ALA A 95 4.84 7.43 2.85
N TYR A 96 4.10 8.37 2.26
CA TYR A 96 2.84 8.11 1.57
C TYR A 96 2.74 8.87 0.26
N SER A 97 1.98 8.34 -0.69
CA SER A 97 1.48 9.15 -1.80
C SER A 97 0.55 10.23 -1.26
N ILE A 98 0.67 11.46 -1.78
CA ILE A 98 -0.24 12.55 -1.43
C ILE A 98 -1.45 12.65 -2.38
N LEU A 99 -1.62 11.72 -3.30
CA LEU A 99 -2.78 11.68 -4.18
C LEU A 99 -3.92 10.88 -3.53
N CYS A 100 -5.05 11.55 -3.29
CA CYS A 100 -6.23 10.90 -2.70
C CYS A 100 -6.72 9.74 -3.59
N PRO A 101 -6.82 8.50 -3.06
CA PRO A 101 -7.24 7.34 -3.85
C PRO A 101 -8.65 7.47 -4.44
N HIS A 102 -9.50 8.34 -3.88
CA HIS A 102 -10.85 8.54 -4.40
C HIS A 102 -10.87 9.27 -5.76
N LYS A 103 -10.19 10.43 -5.88
CA LYS A 103 -10.23 11.28 -7.09
C LYS A 103 -8.91 12.06 -7.36
N GLY A 104 -7.79 11.65 -6.78
CA GLY A 104 -6.48 12.22 -7.06
C GLY A 104 -6.25 13.65 -6.55
N PHE A 105 -7.10 14.17 -5.67
CA PHE A 105 -6.84 15.46 -5.05
C PHE A 105 -5.59 15.39 -4.17
N PRO A 106 -4.72 16.41 -4.19
CA PRO A 106 -3.59 16.47 -3.29
C PRO A 106 -4.05 16.60 -1.84
N LEU A 107 -3.42 15.84 -0.97
CA LEU A 107 -3.72 15.79 0.46
C LEU A 107 -2.90 16.83 1.21
N GLY A 108 -3.47 17.39 2.28
CA GLY A 108 -2.78 18.24 3.24
C GLY A 108 -2.53 17.50 4.56
N TYR A 109 -1.31 17.64 5.10
CA TYR A 109 -0.97 17.08 6.40
C TYR A 109 -1.50 17.96 7.54
N ASN A 110 -2.08 17.32 8.55
CA ASN A 110 -2.48 17.96 9.80
C ASN A 110 -1.61 17.44 10.95
N ALA A 111 -0.70 18.27 11.43
CA ALA A 111 0.23 17.92 12.49
C ALA A 111 -0.44 17.68 13.86
N ALA A 112 -1.64 18.24 14.08
CA ALA A 112 -2.33 18.12 15.39
C ALA A 112 -2.84 16.70 15.67
N ASP A 113 -3.22 15.98 14.61
CA ASP A 113 -3.75 14.62 14.70
C ASP A 113 -3.03 13.63 13.76
N LYS A 114 -1.91 14.06 13.16
CA LYS A 114 -1.04 13.25 12.27
C LYS A 114 -1.80 12.55 11.15
N THR A 115 -2.73 13.28 10.52
CA THR A 115 -3.55 12.76 9.42
C THR A 115 -3.24 13.47 8.11
N LEU A 116 -3.41 12.76 7.01
CA LEU A 116 -3.48 13.34 5.67
C LEU A 116 -4.95 13.52 5.28
N ASN A 117 -5.32 14.75 4.90
CA ASN A 117 -6.70 15.16 4.70
C ASN A 117 -6.96 15.61 3.26
N CYS A 118 -8.04 15.10 2.67
CA CYS A 118 -8.46 15.43 1.32
C CYS A 118 -9.38 16.66 1.32
N PRO A 119 -9.05 17.75 0.63
CA PRO A 119 -9.92 18.93 0.55
C PRO A 119 -11.13 18.71 -0.37
N GLY A 120 -11.09 17.69 -1.26
CA GLY A 120 -12.15 17.46 -2.23
C GLY A 120 -13.42 16.89 -1.61
N HIS A 121 -13.32 15.74 -0.93
CA HIS A 121 -14.48 15.02 -0.35
C HIS A 121 -14.21 14.53 1.07
N TYR A 122 -13.30 15.21 1.77
CA TYR A 122 -13.04 15.07 3.22
C TYR A 122 -12.59 13.68 3.66
N SER A 123 -11.98 12.88 2.77
CA SER A 123 -11.33 11.64 3.19
C SER A 123 -10.14 11.96 4.10
N ARG A 124 -10.00 11.20 5.19
CA ARG A 124 -8.92 11.34 6.16
C ARG A 124 -8.20 10.02 6.33
N PHE A 125 -6.88 10.10 6.44
CA PHE A 125 -5.99 8.96 6.50
C PHE A 125 -5.05 9.11 7.68
N ASP A 126 -4.95 8.08 8.51
CA ASP A 126 -4.14 8.07 9.72
C ASP A 126 -2.70 7.66 9.39
N CYS A 127 -1.75 8.58 9.60
CA CYS A 127 -0.33 8.30 9.34
C CYS A 127 0.31 7.41 10.42
N GLU A 128 -0.30 7.24 11.58
CA GLU A 128 0.17 6.33 12.63
C GLU A 128 -0.32 4.88 12.42
N LEU A 129 -1.26 4.66 11.48
CA LEU A 129 -1.86 3.37 11.14
C LEU A 129 -1.71 3.05 9.65
N GLU A 130 -0.48 3.10 9.12
CA GLU A 130 -0.15 2.71 7.73
C GLU A 130 -1.03 3.41 6.67
N GLY A 131 -1.40 4.67 6.90
CA GLY A 131 -2.25 5.42 5.97
C GLY A 131 -3.69 4.93 5.91
N GLN A 132 -4.18 4.23 6.94
CA GLN A 132 -5.54 3.72 6.99
C GLN A 132 -6.56 4.84 6.82
N GLN A 133 -7.52 4.65 5.92
CA GLN A 133 -8.65 5.55 5.80
C GLN A 133 -9.55 5.46 7.03
N ILE A 134 -9.70 6.56 7.74
CA ILE A 134 -10.52 6.65 8.96
C ILE A 134 -11.84 7.39 8.77
N PHE A 135 -11.96 8.17 7.68
CA PHE A 135 -13.18 8.92 7.36
C PHE A 135 -13.24 9.29 5.88
N GLY A 136 -14.46 9.46 5.34
CA GLY A 136 -14.73 10.07 4.03
C GLY A 136 -15.00 9.08 2.92
N MET A 137 -14.80 9.49 1.67
CA MET A 137 -15.30 8.84 0.46
C MET A 137 -14.29 7.90 -0.21
N SER A 138 -13.06 7.82 0.27
CA SER A 138 -12.10 6.83 -0.24
C SER A 138 -12.54 5.42 0.12
N ASN A 139 -12.16 4.42 -0.66
CA ASN A 139 -12.45 3.01 -0.42
C ASN A 139 -11.18 2.18 -0.22
N GLN A 140 -10.02 2.82 -0.15
CA GLN A 140 -8.73 2.20 0.16
C GLN A 140 -7.88 3.12 1.02
N SER A 141 -6.89 2.57 1.70
CA SER A 141 -5.85 3.31 2.42
C SER A 141 -4.94 4.08 1.46
N LEU A 142 -4.09 4.96 1.98
CA LEU A 142 -3.09 5.61 1.16
C LEU A 142 -1.99 4.62 0.77
N PRO A 143 -1.51 4.68 -0.48
CA PRO A 143 -0.30 3.97 -0.85
C PRO A 143 0.87 4.39 0.04
N MET A 144 1.41 3.43 0.79
CA MET A 144 2.56 3.61 1.66
C MET A 144 3.84 3.18 0.95
N PHE A 145 4.90 3.96 1.09
CA PHE A 145 6.20 3.64 0.51
C PHE A 145 7.02 2.80 1.49
N ALA A 146 7.51 1.66 1.02
CA ALA A 146 8.41 0.82 1.80
C ALA A 146 9.77 1.53 1.92
N LEU A 147 10.17 1.85 3.13
CA LEU A 147 11.38 2.60 3.41
C LEU A 147 12.49 1.72 3.99
N ARG A 148 13.72 2.01 3.59
CA ARG A 148 14.95 1.54 4.22
C ARG A 148 15.81 2.73 4.64
N VAL A 149 16.36 2.67 5.84
CA VAL A 149 17.35 3.64 6.32
C VAL A 149 18.69 2.92 6.44
N ASP A 150 19.74 3.49 5.86
CA ASP A 150 21.09 2.93 5.92
C ASP A 150 21.89 3.41 7.14
N ASP A 151 23.11 2.92 7.28
CA ASP A 151 24.00 3.24 8.41
C ASP A 151 24.43 4.71 8.45
N ASN A 152 24.31 5.45 7.33
CA ASN A 152 24.60 6.88 7.25
C ASN A 152 23.37 7.73 7.56
N GLY A 153 22.21 7.11 7.79
CA GLY A 153 20.93 7.76 7.99
C GLY A 153 20.24 8.18 6.68
N ASP A 154 20.75 7.75 5.52
CA ASP A 154 20.07 8.01 4.25
C ASP A 154 18.82 7.13 4.12
N ILE A 155 17.73 7.76 3.69
CA ILE A 155 16.41 7.16 3.58
C ILE A 155 16.14 6.83 2.11
N PHE A 156 15.86 5.57 1.83
CA PHE A 156 15.52 5.06 0.49
C PHE A 156 14.09 4.54 0.46
N ALA A 157 13.35 4.84 -0.60
CA ALA A 157 12.12 4.13 -0.93
C ALA A 157 12.43 2.99 -1.90
N GLU A 158 11.85 1.81 -1.65
CA GLU A 158 12.14 0.57 -2.37
C GLU A 158 10.87 -0.19 -2.80
N GLY A 159 9.68 0.37 -2.54
CA GLY A 159 8.41 -0.24 -2.90
C GLY A 159 7.21 0.61 -2.58
N VAL A 160 6.06 0.21 -3.11
CA VAL A 160 4.74 0.79 -2.80
C VAL A 160 3.78 -0.38 -2.60
N ASP A 161 3.01 -0.36 -1.53
CA ASP A 161 2.09 -1.45 -1.17
C ASP A 161 0.78 -1.45 -1.98
N GLU A 162 0.29 -0.27 -2.35
CA GLU A 162 -0.96 -0.09 -3.09
C GLU A 162 -0.73 0.67 -4.41
N LEU A 163 -1.70 0.60 -5.32
CA LEU A 163 -1.62 1.33 -6.59
C LEU A 163 -1.85 2.83 -6.36
N ILE A 164 -0.91 3.65 -6.81
CA ILE A 164 -1.02 5.12 -6.77
C ILE A 164 -2.14 5.55 -7.71
N TYR A 165 -2.93 6.53 -7.28
CA TYR A 165 -4.05 7.05 -8.06
C TYR A 165 -3.63 7.48 -9.48
N GLY A 166 -4.44 7.07 -10.45
CA GLY A 166 -4.24 7.42 -11.87
C GLY A 166 -3.26 6.51 -12.62
N ARG A 167 -2.65 5.53 -11.95
CA ARG A 167 -1.71 4.60 -12.56
C ARG A 167 -2.35 3.25 -12.84
N THR A 168 -1.85 2.56 -13.86
CA THR A 168 -2.15 1.15 -14.16
C THR A 168 -1.04 0.22 -13.65
N SER A 169 0.13 0.79 -13.34
CA SER A 169 1.28 0.17 -12.68
C SER A 169 2.06 1.28 -11.96
N ASN A 170 2.59 1.01 -10.78
CA ASN A 170 3.44 1.98 -10.07
C ASN A 170 4.84 2.10 -10.69
N VAL A 171 5.27 1.09 -11.44
CA VAL A 171 6.55 1.08 -12.17
C VAL A 171 6.25 0.90 -13.65
N LEU A 172 6.80 1.74 -14.49
CA LEU A 172 6.66 1.74 -15.96
C LEU A 172 7.78 0.94 -16.61
#